data_76b6cf915cc557b5d331a40abe110d80
#
_entry.id   76b6cf915cc557b5d331a40abe110d80
#
_cell.length_a   1.000
_cell.length_b   1.000
_cell.length_c   1.000
_cell.angle_alpha   90.00
_cell.angle_beta   90.00
_cell.angle_gamma   90.00
#
_symmetry.space_group_name_H-M   'P 1'
#
loop_
_entity.id
_entity.type
_entity.pdbx_description
1 polymer ?
#
loop_
_entity_poly.entity_id
_entity_poly.type
_entity_poly.pdbx_seq_one_letter_code
_entity_poly.pdbx_strand_id
1 'polypeptide(L)'
;MAVIVLGLALSVLDATIVNLALPAIARDLHAGAVQAVWIVNAYQVAALMLLLPCALLGDLIGHRRVYLGGLVLFAAASLACALSTSLPALIAARAVQGLGAAGLMAVNTALVRLVYPKPLLGRGVAINSLTVAAASVAGPSIAAAVLSFASWPWLFGVNLPLGGVVLVLGWHALPHNAAARPAGVRLALLDVLLNALMFGLLFLGAEALGTRAAGRGDPVTGALLLALAVAVGVIYVRRQRAQTMPLLPLDLLRLPVFALSMGTSVTAFAAQMLAYIALPFLLLEGLHRSPADTGLLITAWPLATVAMAPLAGRLIGRFADGLLGAVGLSLMASGLALLAVLPWEPGNADIAWRVALCGAGFGLFQSPNNHAIVTSAPPHRSGAAGGMLGTARLAGQTIGALLLAIVFSATGAIGRQGPAIALGVAAALAAAAAAFSGLRLRGDVGLTH
;
A
#
# COMPACT_ATOMS: atom_id res chain seq x y z
N MET A 1 11.91 1.38 -20.34
CA MET A 1 11.01 2.15 -19.43
C MET A 1 9.57 1.71 -19.53
N ALA A 2 8.98 1.58 -20.72
CA ALA A 2 7.56 1.15 -20.87
C ALA A 2 7.19 -0.10 -20.04
N VAL A 3 8.01 -1.15 -20.07
CA VAL A 3 7.80 -2.39 -19.30
C VAL A 3 7.69 -2.11 -17.79
N ILE A 4 8.58 -1.27 -17.25
CA ILE A 4 8.62 -0.94 -15.82
C ILE A 4 7.35 -0.17 -15.43
N VAL A 5 6.95 0.79 -16.27
CA VAL A 5 5.73 1.60 -16.11
C VAL A 5 4.48 0.73 -16.15
N LEU A 6 4.38 -0.14 -17.17
CA LEU A 6 3.21 -1.02 -17.33
C LEU A 6 3.07 -2.03 -16.19
N GLY A 7 4.18 -2.66 -15.75
CA GLY A 7 4.12 -3.60 -14.63
C GLY A 7 3.82 -2.92 -13.29
N LEU A 8 4.33 -1.69 -13.08
CA LEU A 8 3.96 -0.89 -11.92
C LEU A 8 2.48 -0.51 -11.97
N ALA A 9 2.00 -0.05 -13.13
CA ALA A 9 0.58 0.29 -13.34
C ALA A 9 -0.32 -0.91 -13.05
N LEU A 10 0.06 -2.11 -13.55
CA LEU A 10 -0.65 -3.37 -13.34
C LEU A 10 -0.82 -3.67 -11.85
N SER A 11 0.27 -3.60 -11.07
CA SER A 11 0.24 -3.86 -9.62
C SER A 11 -0.61 -2.85 -8.85
N VAL A 12 -0.56 -1.56 -9.25
CA VAL A 12 -1.32 -0.49 -8.58
C VAL A 12 -2.80 -0.56 -8.95
N LEU A 13 -3.12 -0.82 -10.22
CA LEU A 13 -4.49 -1.04 -10.68
C LEU A 13 -5.13 -2.20 -9.92
N ASP A 14 -4.48 -3.36 -9.88
CA ASP A 14 -4.98 -4.55 -9.17
C ASP A 14 -5.27 -4.26 -7.69
N ALA A 15 -4.39 -3.50 -7.02
CA ALA A 15 -4.57 -3.13 -5.62
C ALA A 15 -5.77 -2.18 -5.39
N THR A 16 -6.15 -1.37 -6.38
CA THR A 16 -7.23 -0.36 -6.25
C THR A 16 -8.57 -0.85 -6.79
N ILE A 17 -8.58 -1.64 -7.86
CA ILE A 17 -9.79 -2.19 -8.51
C ILE A 17 -10.58 -3.05 -7.53
N VAL A 18 -9.92 -3.92 -6.77
CA VAL A 18 -10.58 -4.89 -5.87
C VAL A 18 -11.37 -4.21 -4.76
N ASN A 19 -10.91 -3.06 -4.26
CA ASN A 19 -11.57 -2.36 -3.16
C ASN A 19 -13.03 -1.99 -3.48
N LEU A 20 -13.29 -1.54 -4.71
CA LEU A 20 -14.66 -1.21 -5.16
C LEU A 20 -15.54 -2.46 -5.28
N ALA A 21 -14.94 -3.60 -5.62
CA ALA A 21 -15.65 -4.86 -5.84
C ALA A 21 -15.95 -5.64 -4.56
N LEU A 22 -15.32 -5.31 -3.42
CA LEU A 22 -15.46 -6.08 -2.18
C LEU A 22 -16.92 -6.34 -1.77
N PRO A 23 -17.86 -5.35 -1.80
CA PRO A 23 -19.25 -5.62 -1.48
C PRO A 23 -19.94 -6.58 -2.45
N ALA A 24 -19.60 -6.50 -3.75
CA ALA A 24 -20.14 -7.42 -4.76
C ALA A 24 -19.61 -8.85 -4.59
N ILE A 25 -18.30 -9.00 -4.33
CA ILE A 25 -17.64 -10.28 -4.07
C ILE A 25 -18.22 -10.90 -2.78
N ALA A 26 -18.40 -10.11 -1.72
CA ALA A 26 -18.96 -10.58 -0.46
C ALA A 26 -20.36 -11.18 -0.66
N ARG A 27 -21.22 -10.52 -1.44
CA ARG A 27 -22.56 -11.00 -1.76
C ARG A 27 -22.55 -12.29 -2.59
N ASP A 28 -21.73 -12.32 -3.63
CA ASP A 28 -21.67 -13.46 -4.57
C ASP A 28 -21.12 -14.73 -3.91
N LEU A 29 -20.10 -14.58 -3.07
CA LEU A 29 -19.49 -15.69 -2.33
C LEU A 29 -20.16 -15.97 -0.96
N HIS A 30 -21.31 -15.34 -0.68
CA HIS A 30 -22.06 -15.47 0.58
C HIS A 30 -21.20 -15.24 1.83
N ALA A 31 -20.29 -14.28 1.75
CA ALA A 31 -19.32 -13.95 2.77
C ALA A 31 -19.72 -12.69 3.55
N GLY A 32 -19.39 -12.64 4.83
CA GLY A 32 -19.55 -11.41 5.61
C GLY A 32 -18.54 -10.33 5.19
N ALA A 33 -18.88 -9.04 5.39
CA ALA A 33 -18.02 -7.91 5.06
C ALA A 33 -16.61 -8.02 5.70
N VAL A 34 -16.52 -8.48 6.95
CA VAL A 34 -15.27 -8.74 7.67
C VAL A 34 -14.40 -9.76 6.94
N GLN A 35 -15.04 -10.84 6.47
CA GLN A 35 -14.33 -11.91 5.74
C GLN A 35 -13.86 -11.44 4.36
N ALA A 36 -14.63 -10.58 3.69
CA ALA A 36 -14.25 -10.04 2.38
C ALA A 36 -13.00 -9.16 2.46
N VAL A 37 -12.75 -8.46 3.57
CA VAL A 37 -11.53 -7.65 3.77
C VAL A 37 -10.27 -8.50 3.68
N TRP A 38 -10.36 -9.82 3.97
CA TRP A 38 -9.24 -10.74 3.82
C TRP A 38 -8.72 -10.87 2.38
N ILE A 39 -9.57 -10.62 1.39
CA ILE A 39 -9.15 -10.60 -0.04
C ILE A 39 -8.06 -9.54 -0.26
N VAL A 40 -8.19 -8.40 0.40
CA VAL A 40 -7.20 -7.31 0.35
C VAL A 40 -6.01 -7.61 1.26
N ASN A 41 -6.29 -8.05 2.49
CA ASN A 41 -5.27 -8.31 3.50
C ASN A 41 -4.28 -9.40 3.07
N ALA A 42 -4.76 -10.51 2.50
CA ALA A 42 -3.91 -11.61 2.07
C ALA A 42 -2.87 -11.16 1.03
N TYR A 43 -3.29 -10.34 0.07
CA TYR A 43 -2.39 -9.74 -0.92
C TYR A 43 -1.36 -8.81 -0.27
N GLN A 44 -1.80 -7.88 0.59
CA GLN A 44 -0.94 -6.88 1.22
C GLN A 44 0.09 -7.52 2.15
N VAL A 45 -0.35 -8.46 2.99
CA VAL A 45 0.54 -9.18 3.92
C VAL A 45 1.57 -10.02 3.16
N ALA A 46 1.13 -10.77 2.15
CA ALA A 46 2.03 -11.57 1.33
C ALA A 46 3.06 -10.69 0.59
N ALA A 47 2.63 -9.56 0.04
CA ALA A 47 3.52 -8.59 -0.58
C ALA A 47 4.53 -8.02 0.42
N LEU A 48 4.08 -7.65 1.63
CA LEU A 48 4.95 -7.14 2.69
C LEU A 48 6.00 -8.15 3.15
N MET A 49 5.60 -9.42 3.30
CA MET A 49 6.48 -10.52 3.71
C MET A 49 7.67 -10.71 2.76
N LEU A 50 7.45 -10.52 1.44
CA LEU A 50 8.49 -10.81 0.44
C LEU A 50 9.13 -9.56 -0.18
N LEU A 51 8.68 -8.34 0.11
CA LEU A 51 9.22 -7.12 -0.50
C LEU A 51 10.74 -7.00 -0.29
N LEU A 52 11.20 -7.07 0.97
CA LEU A 52 12.62 -6.97 1.30
C LEU A 52 13.43 -8.19 0.81
N PRO A 53 12.97 -9.43 1.00
CA PRO A 53 13.61 -10.61 0.40
C PRO A 53 13.75 -10.52 -1.12
N CYS A 54 12.73 -10.08 -1.85
CA CYS A 54 12.78 -9.92 -3.31
C CYS A 54 13.75 -8.81 -3.73
N ALA A 55 13.89 -7.73 -2.95
CA ALA A 55 14.89 -6.70 -3.23
C ALA A 55 16.31 -7.27 -3.17
N LEU A 56 16.65 -7.99 -2.09
CA LEU A 56 17.94 -8.65 -1.95
C LEU A 56 18.13 -9.73 -3.03
N LEU A 57 17.10 -10.52 -3.32
CA LEU A 57 17.13 -11.50 -4.39
C LEU A 57 17.46 -10.86 -5.74
N GLY A 58 16.90 -9.66 -6.01
CA GLY A 58 17.23 -8.87 -7.20
C GLY A 58 18.71 -8.50 -7.30
N ASP A 59 19.34 -8.17 -6.18
CA ASP A 59 20.78 -7.89 -6.12
C ASP A 59 21.62 -9.15 -6.35
N LEU A 60 21.15 -10.33 -5.89
CA LEU A 60 21.88 -11.60 -5.96
C LEU A 60 21.77 -12.32 -7.31
N ILE A 61 20.58 -12.38 -7.90
CA ILE A 61 20.32 -13.16 -9.14
C ILE A 61 19.98 -12.29 -10.35
N GLY A 62 19.86 -10.98 -10.13
CA GLY A 62 19.52 -9.98 -11.15
C GLY A 62 18.07 -9.51 -11.10
N HIS A 63 17.89 -8.18 -11.15
CA HIS A 63 16.59 -7.52 -11.05
C HIS A 63 15.61 -7.95 -12.14
N ARG A 64 16.10 -8.17 -13.37
CA ARG A 64 15.27 -8.67 -14.48
C ARG A 64 14.63 -10.02 -14.18
N ARG A 65 15.40 -10.97 -13.63
CA ARG A 65 14.88 -12.32 -13.32
C ARG A 65 13.80 -12.26 -12.25
N VAL A 66 14.02 -11.45 -11.19
CA VAL A 66 13.03 -11.29 -10.12
C VAL A 66 11.77 -10.59 -10.63
N TYR A 67 11.91 -9.57 -11.49
CA TYR A 67 10.79 -8.87 -12.10
C TYR A 67 9.92 -9.79 -12.96
N LEU A 68 10.54 -10.53 -13.90
CA LEU A 68 9.82 -11.45 -14.80
C LEU A 68 9.20 -12.62 -14.04
N GLY A 69 9.92 -13.21 -13.09
CA GLY A 69 9.39 -14.27 -12.22
C GLY A 69 8.20 -13.80 -11.37
N GLY A 70 8.30 -12.59 -10.79
CA GLY A 70 7.20 -11.96 -10.08
C GLY A 70 5.98 -11.71 -10.97
N LEU A 71 6.21 -11.26 -12.21
CA LEU A 71 5.14 -11.02 -13.18
C LEU A 71 4.43 -12.32 -13.61
N VAL A 72 5.16 -13.39 -13.87
CA VAL A 72 4.58 -14.72 -14.18
C VAL A 72 3.73 -15.21 -13.02
N LEU A 73 4.26 -15.13 -11.79
CA LEU A 73 3.53 -15.52 -10.57
C LEU A 73 2.27 -14.68 -10.38
N PHE A 74 2.38 -13.35 -10.58
CA PHE A 74 1.26 -12.42 -10.49
C PHE A 74 0.16 -12.73 -11.50
N ALA A 75 0.51 -13.00 -12.78
CA ALA A 75 -0.45 -13.32 -13.82
C ALA A 75 -1.11 -14.69 -13.57
N ALA A 76 -0.35 -15.71 -13.20
CA ALA A 76 -0.89 -17.04 -12.86
C ALA A 76 -1.86 -16.97 -11.67
N ALA A 77 -1.50 -16.21 -10.64
CA ALA A 77 -2.37 -15.99 -9.48
C ALA A 77 -3.62 -15.14 -9.83
N SER A 78 -3.51 -14.18 -10.75
CA SER A 78 -4.68 -13.43 -11.27
C SER A 78 -5.67 -14.36 -11.96
N LEU A 79 -5.18 -15.34 -12.74
CA LEU A 79 -6.03 -16.38 -13.31
C LEU A 79 -6.71 -17.22 -12.22
N ALA A 80 -5.96 -17.63 -11.20
CA ALA A 80 -6.52 -18.36 -10.06
C ALA A 80 -7.59 -17.54 -9.31
N CYS A 81 -7.40 -16.21 -9.15
CA CYS A 81 -8.41 -15.31 -8.58
C CYS A 81 -9.68 -15.27 -9.45
N ALA A 82 -9.52 -15.15 -10.77
CA ALA A 82 -10.66 -15.11 -11.70
C ALA A 82 -11.46 -16.41 -11.73
N LEU A 83 -10.82 -17.56 -11.50
CA LEU A 83 -11.44 -18.89 -11.47
C LEU A 83 -11.91 -19.31 -10.07
N SER A 84 -11.73 -18.47 -9.05
CA SER A 84 -12.10 -18.80 -7.68
C SER A 84 -13.62 -18.81 -7.50
N THR A 85 -14.14 -19.93 -6.97
CA THR A 85 -15.58 -20.14 -6.68
C THR A 85 -15.90 -20.07 -5.19
N SER A 86 -14.91 -19.84 -4.34
CA SER A 86 -15.06 -19.74 -2.90
C SER A 86 -14.15 -18.68 -2.30
N LEU A 87 -14.57 -18.10 -1.17
CA LEU A 87 -13.79 -17.08 -0.48
C LEU A 87 -12.39 -17.59 -0.05
N PRO A 88 -12.22 -18.78 0.54
CA PRO A 88 -10.88 -19.29 0.89
C PRO A 88 -9.97 -19.47 -0.31
N ALA A 89 -10.50 -19.96 -1.45
CA ALA A 89 -9.72 -20.09 -2.67
C ALA A 89 -9.27 -18.72 -3.21
N LEU A 90 -10.17 -17.73 -3.20
CA LEU A 90 -9.84 -16.37 -3.62
C LEU A 90 -8.79 -15.74 -2.69
N ILE A 91 -8.90 -15.89 -1.37
CA ILE A 91 -7.91 -15.41 -0.41
C ILE A 91 -6.54 -16.06 -0.64
N ALA A 92 -6.50 -17.38 -0.85
CA ALA A 92 -5.25 -18.09 -1.14
C ALA A 92 -4.62 -17.61 -2.46
N ALA A 93 -5.41 -17.46 -3.52
CA ALA A 93 -4.96 -16.92 -4.81
C ALA A 93 -4.44 -15.48 -4.67
N ARG A 94 -5.11 -14.64 -3.87
CA ARG A 94 -4.66 -13.27 -3.54
C ARG A 94 -3.33 -13.24 -2.79
N ALA A 95 -3.12 -14.17 -1.85
CA ALA A 95 -1.83 -14.30 -1.18
C ALA A 95 -0.71 -14.60 -2.19
N VAL A 96 -0.91 -15.58 -3.08
CA VAL A 96 0.06 -15.91 -4.14
C VAL A 96 0.29 -14.72 -5.09
N GLN A 97 -0.77 -13.98 -5.43
CA GLN A 97 -0.67 -12.78 -6.26
C GLN A 97 0.16 -11.68 -5.57
N GLY A 98 0.00 -11.52 -4.26
CA GLY A 98 0.81 -10.61 -3.43
C GLY A 98 2.31 -10.97 -3.45
N LEU A 99 2.67 -12.25 -3.42
CA LEU A 99 4.06 -12.70 -3.56
C LEU A 99 4.63 -12.28 -4.93
N GLY A 100 3.85 -12.41 -6.01
CA GLY A 100 4.23 -11.94 -7.36
C GLY A 100 4.41 -10.42 -7.40
N ALA A 101 3.49 -9.67 -6.81
CA ALA A 101 3.56 -8.21 -6.72
C ALA A 101 4.80 -7.72 -5.95
N ALA A 102 5.19 -8.43 -4.87
CA ALA A 102 6.43 -8.13 -4.15
C ALA A 102 7.66 -8.16 -5.07
N GLY A 103 7.75 -9.16 -5.96
CA GLY A 103 8.82 -9.25 -6.95
C GLY A 103 8.84 -8.06 -7.92
N LEU A 104 7.68 -7.61 -8.39
CA LEU A 104 7.57 -6.45 -9.28
C LEU A 104 7.98 -5.15 -8.57
N MET A 105 7.44 -4.92 -7.36
CA MET A 105 7.62 -3.67 -6.63
C MET A 105 9.04 -3.53 -6.06
N ALA A 106 9.62 -4.62 -5.54
CA ALA A 106 10.92 -4.62 -4.88
C ALA A 106 12.06 -4.17 -5.80
N VAL A 107 12.04 -4.60 -7.06
CA VAL A 107 13.11 -4.30 -8.03
C VAL A 107 12.80 -3.14 -8.95
N ASN A 108 11.60 -2.54 -8.87
CA ASN A 108 11.16 -1.45 -9.74
C ASN A 108 12.16 -0.27 -9.75
N THR A 109 12.50 0.26 -8.57
CA THR A 109 13.41 1.39 -8.43
C THR A 109 14.82 1.07 -8.95
N ALA A 110 15.30 -0.16 -8.73
CA ALA A 110 16.59 -0.61 -9.22
C ALA A 110 16.59 -0.70 -10.76
N LEU A 111 15.53 -1.20 -11.37
CA LEU A 111 15.37 -1.24 -12.82
C LEU A 111 15.32 0.17 -13.43
N VAL A 112 14.65 1.12 -12.79
CA VAL A 112 14.66 2.53 -13.22
C VAL A 112 16.08 3.08 -13.23
N ARG A 113 16.89 2.79 -12.20
CA ARG A 113 18.30 3.21 -12.13
C ARG A 113 19.19 2.55 -13.20
N LEU A 114 18.87 1.34 -13.62
CA LEU A 114 19.59 0.64 -14.69
C LEU A 114 19.27 1.21 -16.07
N VAL A 115 18.04 1.69 -16.27
CA VAL A 115 17.57 2.21 -17.57
C VAL A 115 17.93 3.69 -17.77
N TYR A 116 17.95 4.48 -16.69
CA TYR A 116 18.20 5.92 -16.78
C TYR A 116 19.64 6.29 -16.39
N PRO A 117 20.33 7.11 -17.21
CA PRO A 117 21.60 7.73 -16.83
C PRO A 117 21.42 8.59 -15.56
N LYS A 118 22.48 8.70 -14.74
CA LYS A 118 22.44 9.49 -13.50
C LYS A 118 21.78 10.88 -13.62
N PRO A 119 22.09 11.71 -14.66
CA PRO A 119 21.48 13.03 -14.80
C PRO A 119 19.98 13.01 -15.06
N LEU A 120 19.43 11.93 -15.62
CA LEU A 120 18.02 11.79 -15.99
C LEU A 120 17.23 10.91 -15.02
N LEU A 121 17.85 10.44 -13.93
CA LEU A 121 17.21 9.56 -12.94
C LEU A 121 15.96 10.21 -12.33
N GLY A 122 16.01 11.52 -12.04
CA GLY A 122 14.86 12.27 -11.54
C GLY A 122 13.65 12.19 -12.47
N ARG A 123 13.87 12.22 -13.81
CA ARG A 123 12.80 12.03 -14.79
C ARG A 123 12.21 10.62 -14.74
N GLY A 124 13.04 9.60 -14.56
CA GLY A 124 12.58 8.21 -14.40
C GLY A 124 11.72 8.01 -13.15
N VAL A 125 12.13 8.61 -12.03
CA VAL A 125 11.35 8.59 -10.77
C VAL A 125 10.04 9.37 -10.91
N ALA A 126 10.06 10.52 -11.59
CA ALA A 126 8.85 11.31 -11.85
C ALA A 126 7.83 10.53 -12.70
N ILE A 127 8.29 9.83 -13.76
CA ILE A 127 7.41 8.97 -14.58
C ILE A 127 6.82 7.84 -13.73
N ASN A 128 7.60 7.21 -12.85
CA ASN A 128 7.11 6.18 -11.93
C ASN A 128 6.00 6.73 -11.00
N SER A 129 6.22 7.90 -10.41
CA SER A 129 5.24 8.54 -9.53
C SER A 129 3.96 8.91 -10.28
N LEU A 130 4.09 9.44 -11.50
CA LEU A 130 2.95 9.74 -12.37
C LEU A 130 2.18 8.47 -12.74
N THR A 131 2.89 7.35 -13.00
CA THR A 131 2.27 6.05 -13.29
C THR A 131 1.43 5.56 -12.11
N VAL A 132 1.99 5.61 -10.89
CA VAL A 132 1.24 5.23 -9.67
C VAL A 132 -0.01 6.08 -9.52
N ALA A 133 0.13 7.40 -9.70
CA ALA A 133 -0.98 8.32 -9.58
C ALA A 133 -2.07 8.06 -10.66
N ALA A 134 -1.67 7.92 -11.93
CA ALA A 134 -2.59 7.63 -13.03
C ALA A 134 -3.31 6.28 -12.86
N ALA A 135 -2.59 5.23 -12.46
CA ALA A 135 -3.17 3.91 -12.20
C ALA A 135 -4.15 3.96 -11.01
N SER A 136 -3.82 4.72 -9.96
CA SER A 136 -4.71 4.89 -8.81
C SER A 136 -6.00 5.66 -9.18
N VAL A 137 -5.91 6.64 -10.10
CA VAL A 137 -7.09 7.33 -10.65
C VAL A 137 -7.94 6.39 -11.49
N ALA A 138 -7.30 5.61 -12.36
CA ALA A 138 -8.00 4.73 -13.29
C ALA A 138 -8.68 3.55 -12.59
N GLY A 139 -8.13 3.06 -11.47
CA GLY A 139 -8.60 1.85 -10.79
C GLY A 139 -10.10 1.83 -10.50
N PRO A 140 -10.63 2.76 -9.69
CA PRO A 140 -12.05 2.80 -9.37
C PRO A 140 -12.96 2.95 -10.62
N SER A 141 -12.55 3.76 -11.59
CA SER A 141 -13.30 3.94 -12.84
C SER A 141 -13.32 2.68 -13.71
N ILE A 142 -12.18 1.98 -13.81
CA ILE A 142 -12.10 0.69 -14.52
C ILE A 142 -12.94 -0.36 -13.78
N ALA A 143 -12.87 -0.41 -12.45
CA ALA A 143 -13.67 -1.33 -11.66
C ALA A 143 -15.17 -1.08 -11.88
N ALA A 144 -15.62 0.17 -11.80
CA ALA A 144 -17.01 0.54 -12.04
C ALA A 144 -17.46 0.19 -13.47
N ALA A 145 -16.63 0.47 -14.47
CA ALA A 145 -16.90 0.12 -15.87
C ALA A 145 -17.03 -1.40 -16.02
N VAL A 146 -16.09 -2.19 -15.54
CA VAL A 146 -16.16 -3.66 -15.63
C VAL A 146 -17.42 -4.19 -14.92
N LEU A 147 -17.71 -3.74 -13.69
CA LEU A 147 -18.85 -4.20 -12.91
C LEU A 147 -20.23 -3.76 -13.49
N SER A 148 -20.25 -2.81 -14.43
CA SER A 148 -21.49 -2.40 -15.11
C SER A 148 -21.96 -3.37 -16.20
N PHE A 149 -21.06 -4.20 -16.77
CA PHE A 149 -21.37 -5.15 -17.85
C PHE A 149 -20.83 -6.56 -17.62
N ALA A 150 -19.98 -6.77 -16.61
CA ALA A 150 -19.38 -8.06 -16.30
C ALA A 150 -19.37 -8.35 -14.79
N SER A 151 -19.16 -9.60 -14.42
CA SER A 151 -19.01 -10.03 -13.04
C SER A 151 -17.60 -9.73 -12.49
N TRP A 152 -17.45 -9.71 -11.17
CA TRP A 152 -16.19 -9.38 -10.47
C TRP A 152 -14.95 -10.22 -10.88
N PRO A 153 -15.04 -11.50 -11.32
CA PRO A 153 -13.87 -12.25 -11.76
C PRO A 153 -13.10 -11.59 -12.91
N TRP A 154 -13.80 -10.84 -13.77
CA TRP A 154 -13.19 -10.09 -14.87
C TRP A 154 -12.24 -8.99 -14.42
N LEU A 155 -12.38 -8.50 -13.18
CA LEU A 155 -11.43 -7.54 -12.60
C LEU A 155 -10.02 -8.13 -12.50
N PHE A 156 -9.92 -9.43 -12.21
CA PHE A 156 -8.66 -10.18 -12.23
C PHE A 156 -8.29 -10.62 -13.65
N GLY A 157 -9.29 -10.92 -14.48
CA GLY A 157 -9.10 -11.32 -15.88
C GLY A 157 -8.38 -10.26 -16.72
N VAL A 158 -8.61 -8.96 -16.46
CA VAL A 158 -7.92 -7.85 -17.13
C VAL A 158 -6.39 -7.90 -16.93
N ASN A 159 -5.93 -8.45 -15.81
CA ASN A 159 -4.49 -8.59 -15.54
C ASN A 159 -3.78 -9.57 -16.50
N LEU A 160 -4.49 -10.52 -17.10
CA LEU A 160 -3.90 -11.55 -17.96
C LEU A 160 -3.37 -10.99 -19.28
N PRO A 161 -4.16 -10.29 -20.10
CA PRO A 161 -3.66 -9.70 -21.32
C PRO A 161 -2.59 -8.63 -21.06
N LEU A 162 -2.78 -7.79 -20.06
CA LEU A 162 -1.80 -6.77 -19.67
C LEU A 162 -0.49 -7.42 -19.19
N GLY A 163 -0.57 -8.42 -18.31
CA GLY A 163 0.58 -9.17 -17.83
C GLY A 163 1.32 -9.90 -18.96
N GLY A 164 0.58 -10.49 -19.90
CA GLY A 164 1.15 -11.13 -21.10
C GLY A 164 1.94 -10.15 -21.97
N VAL A 165 1.38 -8.97 -22.25
CA VAL A 165 2.08 -7.92 -23.00
C VAL A 165 3.34 -7.47 -22.25
N VAL A 166 3.25 -7.20 -20.93
CA VAL A 166 4.40 -6.79 -20.12
C VAL A 166 5.47 -7.88 -20.08
N LEU A 167 5.07 -9.16 -20.02
CA LEU A 167 5.99 -10.29 -20.02
C LEU A 167 6.77 -10.39 -21.33
N VAL A 168 6.09 -10.34 -22.48
CA VAL A 168 6.71 -10.39 -23.82
C VAL A 168 7.67 -9.20 -24.01
N LEU A 169 7.19 -7.99 -23.71
CA LEU A 169 8.03 -6.79 -23.80
C LEU A 169 9.20 -6.84 -22.82
N GLY A 170 8.98 -7.35 -21.62
CA GLY A 170 10.02 -7.46 -20.58
C GLY A 170 11.10 -8.46 -20.92
N TRP A 171 10.71 -9.58 -21.57
CA TRP A 171 11.65 -10.57 -22.04
C TRP A 171 12.63 -10.02 -23.06
N HIS A 172 12.20 -9.11 -23.94
CA HIS A 172 13.03 -8.53 -24.98
C HIS A 172 13.72 -7.21 -24.58
N ALA A 173 13.04 -6.36 -23.80
CA ALA A 173 13.46 -4.98 -23.58
C ALA A 173 14.16 -4.70 -22.24
N LEU A 174 14.01 -5.58 -21.22
CA LEU A 174 14.68 -5.36 -19.95
C LEU A 174 16.18 -5.66 -20.04
N PRO A 175 17.04 -4.79 -19.53
CA PRO A 175 18.48 -4.99 -19.59
C PRO A 175 18.89 -6.22 -18.78
N HIS A 176 19.82 -6.99 -19.37
CA HIS A 176 20.50 -8.06 -18.65
C HIS A 176 21.51 -7.40 -17.72
N ASN A 177 21.21 -7.40 -16.42
CA ASN A 177 22.21 -7.03 -15.44
C ASN A 177 22.96 -8.28 -14.99
N ALA A 178 24.27 -8.31 -15.22
CA ALA A 178 25.11 -9.24 -14.52
C ALA A 178 24.95 -8.97 -13.03
N ALA A 179 24.47 -9.96 -12.27
CA ALA A 179 24.40 -9.83 -10.82
C ALA A 179 25.83 -9.56 -10.33
N ALA A 180 26.08 -8.36 -9.85
CA ALA A 180 27.26 -8.09 -9.04
C ALA A 180 27.06 -8.87 -7.74
N ARG A 181 27.48 -10.14 -7.73
CA ARG A 181 27.46 -10.93 -6.48
C ARG A 181 28.48 -10.29 -5.53
N PRO A 182 28.06 -9.53 -4.51
CA PRO A 182 28.99 -9.10 -3.48
C PRO A 182 29.55 -10.37 -2.85
N ALA A 183 30.88 -10.49 -2.80
CA ALA A 183 31.54 -11.64 -2.22
C ALA A 183 31.03 -11.83 -0.78
N GLY A 184 30.52 -13.02 -0.48
CA GLY A 184 30.04 -13.37 0.87
C GLY A 184 28.58 -13.08 1.18
N VAL A 185 27.81 -12.41 0.33
CA VAL A 185 26.36 -12.16 0.55
C VAL A 185 25.54 -13.33 0.03
N ARG A 186 24.77 -13.96 0.90
CA ARG A 186 23.82 -15.03 0.55
C ARG A 186 22.45 -14.67 1.12
N LEU A 187 21.40 -14.97 0.37
CA LEU A 187 20.04 -14.92 0.90
C LEU A 187 19.92 -16.05 1.94
N ALA A 188 19.94 -15.68 3.22
CA ALA A 188 19.72 -16.66 4.28
C ALA A 188 18.21 -16.96 4.33
N LEU A 189 17.83 -18.18 3.95
CA LEU A 189 16.42 -18.62 3.96
C LEU A 189 15.76 -18.39 5.33
N LEU A 190 16.54 -18.55 6.40
CA LEU A 190 16.08 -18.29 7.78
C LEU A 190 15.65 -16.82 7.96
N ASP A 191 16.36 -15.85 7.37
CA ASP A 191 16.03 -14.44 7.51
C ASP A 191 14.75 -14.09 6.72
N VAL A 192 14.55 -14.73 5.55
CA VAL A 192 13.30 -14.63 4.80
C VAL A 192 12.13 -15.21 5.59
N LEU A 193 12.32 -16.38 6.18
CA LEU A 193 11.30 -17.03 7.02
C LEU A 193 10.98 -16.21 8.26
N LEU A 194 11.99 -15.68 8.96
CA LEU A 194 11.77 -14.84 10.13
C LEU A 194 11.02 -13.53 9.77
N ASN A 195 11.38 -12.91 8.66
CA ASN A 195 10.67 -11.73 8.14
C ASN A 195 9.20 -12.05 7.82
N ALA A 196 8.95 -13.15 7.10
CA ALA A 196 7.61 -13.57 6.75
C ALA A 196 6.78 -13.97 7.98
N LEU A 197 7.36 -14.74 8.90
CA LEU A 197 6.70 -15.13 10.14
C LEU A 197 6.38 -13.92 11.02
N MET A 198 7.31 -12.97 11.17
CA MET A 198 7.09 -11.76 11.97
C MET A 198 5.87 -10.99 11.49
N PHE A 199 5.80 -10.66 10.19
CA PHE A 199 4.67 -9.92 9.63
C PHE A 199 3.38 -10.73 9.60
N GLY A 200 3.45 -12.04 9.28
CA GLY A 200 2.30 -12.93 9.27
C GLY A 200 1.68 -13.12 10.64
N LEU A 201 2.50 -13.40 11.65
CA LEU A 201 2.04 -13.58 13.03
C LEU A 201 1.50 -12.27 13.62
N LEU A 202 2.16 -11.14 13.32
CA LEU A 202 1.68 -9.82 13.74
C LEU A 202 0.27 -9.56 13.20
N PHE A 203 0.08 -9.84 11.91
CA PHE A 203 -1.20 -9.65 11.26
C PHE A 203 -2.28 -10.59 11.81
N LEU A 204 -1.99 -11.91 11.87
CA LEU A 204 -2.94 -12.92 12.37
C LEU A 204 -3.30 -12.68 13.83
N GLY A 205 -2.33 -12.30 14.66
CA GLY A 205 -2.56 -12.00 16.07
C GLY A 205 -3.40 -10.75 16.28
N ALA A 206 -3.15 -9.70 15.51
CA ALA A 206 -3.95 -8.48 15.58
C ALA A 206 -5.38 -8.71 15.07
N GLU A 207 -5.55 -9.53 14.02
CA GLU A 207 -6.87 -9.91 13.49
C GLU A 207 -7.66 -10.77 14.49
N ALA A 208 -7.02 -11.78 15.10
CA ALA A 208 -7.67 -12.63 16.11
C ALA A 208 -8.16 -11.82 17.32
N LEU A 209 -7.43 -10.76 17.72
CA LEU A 209 -7.89 -9.82 18.74
C LEU A 209 -9.05 -8.94 18.25
N GLY A 210 -8.99 -8.49 17.00
CA GLY A 210 -9.99 -7.60 16.42
C GLY A 210 -11.35 -8.27 16.23
N THR A 211 -11.37 -9.55 15.84
CA THR A 211 -12.62 -10.33 15.61
C THR A 211 -13.33 -10.78 16.89
N ARG A 212 -12.72 -10.52 18.06
CA ARG A 212 -13.34 -10.78 19.37
C ARG A 212 -14.71 -10.10 19.53
N ALA A 213 -14.81 -8.86 19.09
CA ALA A 213 -16.07 -8.10 19.20
C ALA A 213 -17.24 -8.74 18.43
N ALA A 214 -16.93 -9.56 17.41
CA ALA A 214 -17.91 -10.35 16.66
C ALA A 214 -18.17 -11.75 17.26
N GLY A 215 -17.62 -12.07 18.43
CA GLY A 215 -17.77 -13.38 19.09
C GLY A 215 -17.06 -14.54 18.39
N ARG A 216 -16.14 -14.24 17.45
CA ARG A 216 -15.43 -15.24 16.63
C ARG A 216 -13.92 -15.31 16.90
N GLY A 217 -13.34 -14.33 17.58
CA GLY A 217 -11.92 -14.28 17.92
C GLY A 217 -11.65 -14.82 19.32
N ASP A 218 -10.60 -15.63 19.47
CA ASP A 218 -10.09 -16.02 20.78
C ASP A 218 -8.98 -15.05 21.21
N PRO A 219 -9.18 -14.24 22.29
CA PRO A 219 -8.20 -13.27 22.74
C PRO A 219 -6.89 -13.91 23.21
N VAL A 220 -6.95 -15.14 23.71
CA VAL A 220 -5.75 -15.86 24.12
C VAL A 220 -4.90 -16.22 22.91
N THR A 221 -5.52 -16.77 21.88
CA THR A 221 -4.85 -17.07 20.60
C THR A 221 -4.26 -15.79 19.99
N GLY A 222 -5.02 -14.68 19.97
CA GLY A 222 -4.53 -13.40 19.45
C GLY A 222 -3.32 -12.87 20.23
N ALA A 223 -3.38 -12.89 21.56
CA ALA A 223 -2.27 -12.48 22.42
C ALA A 223 -1.03 -13.38 22.25
N LEU A 224 -1.22 -14.68 22.14
CA LEU A 224 -0.13 -15.64 21.89
C LEU A 224 0.54 -15.41 20.53
N LEU A 225 -0.24 -15.20 19.47
CA LEU A 225 0.30 -14.90 18.15
C LEU A 225 1.09 -13.58 18.15
N LEU A 226 0.61 -12.53 18.82
CA LEU A 226 1.34 -11.27 18.96
C LEU A 226 2.63 -11.44 19.80
N ALA A 227 2.56 -12.17 20.90
CA ALA A 227 3.75 -12.47 21.70
C ALA A 227 4.79 -13.24 20.88
N LEU A 228 4.35 -14.22 20.08
CA LEU A 228 5.21 -14.97 19.18
C LEU A 228 5.77 -14.07 18.06
N ALA A 229 4.97 -13.15 17.50
CA ALA A 229 5.41 -12.16 16.51
C ALA A 229 6.54 -11.28 17.09
N VAL A 230 6.38 -10.81 18.33
CA VAL A 230 7.40 -10.02 19.03
C VAL A 230 8.66 -10.84 19.26
N ALA A 231 8.54 -12.10 19.73
CA ALA A 231 9.68 -12.98 19.95
C ALA A 231 10.46 -13.23 18.64
N VAL A 232 9.75 -13.59 17.56
CA VAL A 232 10.33 -13.76 16.21
C VAL A 232 10.97 -12.45 15.74
N GLY A 233 10.31 -11.31 15.95
CA GLY A 233 10.82 -9.98 15.61
C GLY A 233 12.12 -9.64 16.35
N VAL A 234 12.20 -9.94 17.64
CA VAL A 234 13.42 -9.75 18.43
C VAL A 234 14.57 -10.62 17.91
N ILE A 235 14.30 -11.90 17.61
CA ILE A 235 15.29 -12.82 17.04
C ILE A 235 15.76 -12.29 15.69
N TYR A 236 14.80 -11.88 14.82
CA TYR A 236 15.09 -11.33 13.50
C TYR A 236 15.96 -10.07 13.60
N VAL A 237 15.57 -9.09 14.42
CA VAL A 237 16.31 -7.83 14.63
C VAL A 237 17.72 -8.09 15.18
N ARG A 238 17.87 -8.97 16.19
CA ARG A 238 19.19 -9.34 16.73
C ARG A 238 20.09 -9.94 15.66
N ARG A 239 19.53 -10.82 14.84
CA ARG A 239 20.23 -11.48 13.75
C ARG A 239 20.63 -10.49 12.65
N GLN A 240 19.73 -9.55 12.28
CA GLN A 240 20.00 -8.51 11.29
C GLN A 240 21.08 -7.53 11.72
N ARG A 241 21.19 -7.23 13.02
CA ARG A 241 22.27 -6.36 13.57
C ARG A 241 23.66 -6.95 13.42
N ALA A 242 23.78 -8.27 13.33
CA ALA A 242 25.06 -8.98 13.18
C ALA A 242 25.48 -9.11 11.70
N GLN A 243 24.64 -8.71 10.73
CA GLN A 243 24.91 -8.85 9.31
C GLN A 243 25.53 -7.58 8.72
N THR A 244 26.47 -7.77 7.78
CA THR A 244 27.09 -6.66 7.03
C THR A 244 26.14 -5.97 6.04
N MET A 245 25.17 -6.73 5.50
CA MET A 245 24.09 -6.23 4.64
C MET A 245 22.75 -6.72 5.17
N PRO A 246 22.15 -6.01 6.16
CA PRO A 246 20.88 -6.41 6.73
C PRO A 246 19.73 -6.20 5.74
N LEU A 247 18.79 -7.15 5.71
CA LEU A 247 17.51 -7.04 4.98
C LEU A 247 16.71 -5.82 5.45
N LEU A 248 16.68 -5.61 6.77
CA LEU A 248 15.98 -4.48 7.40
C LEU A 248 17.00 -3.45 7.88
N PRO A 249 17.12 -2.27 7.25
CA PRO A 249 18.11 -1.25 7.59
C PRO A 249 17.70 -0.44 8.83
N LEU A 250 17.79 -1.07 10.00
CA LEU A 250 17.43 -0.50 11.30
C LEU A 250 18.31 0.68 11.71
N ASP A 251 19.51 0.79 11.13
CA ASP A 251 20.42 1.91 11.32
C ASP A 251 19.81 3.24 10.89
N LEU A 252 19.01 3.23 9.82
CA LEU A 252 18.32 4.43 9.33
C LEU A 252 17.24 4.93 10.30
N LEU A 253 16.60 4.03 11.06
CA LEU A 253 15.59 4.41 12.06
C LEU A 253 16.19 5.15 13.28
N ARG A 254 17.51 5.15 13.44
CA ARG A 254 18.18 5.97 14.45
C ARG A 254 18.24 7.44 14.09
N LEU A 255 18.02 7.78 12.83
CA LEU A 255 17.93 9.16 12.35
C LEU A 255 16.52 9.69 12.66
N PRO A 256 16.37 10.73 13.51
CA PRO A 256 15.04 11.18 13.97
C PRO A 256 14.11 11.58 12.82
N VAL A 257 14.62 12.34 11.84
CA VAL A 257 13.85 12.76 10.66
C VAL A 257 13.38 11.55 9.85
N PHE A 258 14.24 10.55 9.66
CA PHE A 258 13.91 9.31 8.95
C PHE A 258 12.82 8.53 9.71
N ALA A 259 13.00 8.31 11.01
CA ALA A 259 12.05 7.56 11.85
C ALA A 259 10.67 8.24 11.89
N LEU A 260 10.62 9.56 12.09
CA LEU A 260 9.37 10.32 12.08
C LEU A 260 8.69 10.29 10.71
N SER A 261 9.48 10.35 9.61
CA SER A 261 8.94 10.24 8.25
C SER A 261 8.39 8.85 7.96
N MET A 262 9.00 7.80 8.49
CA MET A 262 8.50 6.43 8.41
C MET A 262 7.20 6.26 9.20
N GLY A 263 7.14 6.77 10.45
CA GLY A 263 5.92 6.80 11.26
C GLY A 263 4.79 7.56 10.56
N THR A 264 5.09 8.72 10.00
CA THR A 264 4.14 9.50 9.19
C THR A 264 3.64 8.69 7.99
N SER A 265 4.52 7.98 7.26
CA SER A 265 4.13 7.12 6.14
C SER A 265 3.18 6.01 6.59
N VAL A 266 3.55 5.24 7.62
CA VAL A 266 2.73 4.10 8.10
C VAL A 266 1.33 4.57 8.48
N THR A 267 1.22 5.64 9.29
CA THR A 267 -0.10 6.14 9.75
C THR A 267 -0.92 6.77 8.62
N ALA A 268 -0.30 7.51 7.70
CA ALA A 268 -0.98 8.11 6.56
C ALA A 268 -1.50 7.05 5.57
N PHE A 269 -0.69 6.03 5.25
CA PHE A 269 -1.13 4.93 4.38
C PHE A 269 -2.16 4.02 5.07
N ALA A 270 -2.13 3.89 6.40
CA ALA A 270 -3.18 3.20 7.16
C ALA A 270 -4.51 3.95 7.06
N ALA A 271 -4.50 5.26 7.27
CA ALA A 271 -5.68 6.11 7.11
C ALA A 271 -6.25 6.05 5.68
N GLN A 272 -5.38 6.13 4.67
CA GLN A 272 -5.79 6.04 3.26
C GLN A 272 -6.44 4.70 2.95
N MET A 273 -5.82 3.57 3.33
CA MET A 273 -6.32 2.23 3.01
C MET A 273 -7.64 1.94 3.71
N LEU A 274 -7.74 2.31 4.99
CA LEU A 274 -8.96 2.20 5.76
C LEU A 274 -10.11 2.96 5.08
N ALA A 275 -9.85 4.20 4.63
CA ALA A 275 -10.84 4.99 3.90
C ALA A 275 -11.20 4.40 2.53
N TYR A 276 -10.20 3.91 1.76
CA TYR A 276 -10.43 3.33 0.43
C TYR A 276 -11.29 2.08 0.46
N ILE A 277 -11.25 1.30 1.55
CA ILE A 277 -12.11 0.14 1.70
C ILE A 277 -13.46 0.55 2.32
N ALA A 278 -13.49 1.48 3.29
CA ALA A 278 -14.73 1.91 3.95
C ALA A 278 -15.67 2.67 3.01
N LEU A 279 -15.13 3.52 2.11
CA LEU A 279 -15.93 4.35 1.19
C LEU A 279 -16.85 3.53 0.27
N PRO A 280 -16.42 2.47 -0.42
CA PRO A 280 -17.31 1.63 -1.21
C PRO A 280 -18.47 1.05 -0.40
N PHE A 281 -18.21 0.57 0.82
CA PHE A 281 -19.28 0.07 1.69
C PHE A 281 -20.26 1.17 2.10
N LEU A 282 -19.76 2.37 2.42
CA LEU A 282 -20.63 3.51 2.73
C LEU A 282 -21.50 3.90 1.54
N LEU A 283 -20.93 3.98 0.34
CA LEU A 283 -21.63 4.48 -0.83
C LEU A 283 -22.60 3.44 -1.41
N LEU A 284 -22.18 2.17 -1.52
CA LEU A 284 -23.00 1.09 -2.10
C LEU A 284 -24.05 0.57 -1.11
N GLU A 285 -23.64 0.24 0.13
CA GLU A 285 -24.52 -0.41 1.11
C GLU A 285 -25.20 0.60 2.04
N GLY A 286 -24.52 1.71 2.39
CA GLY A 286 -25.04 2.72 3.32
C GLY A 286 -25.89 3.78 2.66
N LEU A 287 -25.56 4.20 1.43
CA LEU A 287 -26.23 5.27 0.68
C LEU A 287 -26.92 4.76 -0.61
N HIS A 288 -26.86 3.46 -0.88
CA HIS A 288 -27.48 2.79 -2.03
C HIS A 288 -27.15 3.45 -3.39
N ARG A 289 -25.90 3.92 -3.55
CA ARG A 289 -25.42 4.49 -4.80
C ARG A 289 -25.14 3.39 -5.82
N SER A 290 -25.26 3.71 -7.12
CA SER A 290 -24.87 2.78 -8.16
C SER A 290 -23.35 2.51 -8.16
N PRO A 291 -22.87 1.37 -8.66
CA PRO A 291 -21.43 1.13 -8.82
C PRO A 291 -20.73 2.20 -9.66
N ALA A 292 -21.38 2.72 -10.70
CA ALA A 292 -20.86 3.78 -11.55
C ALA A 292 -20.68 5.10 -10.77
N ASP A 293 -21.71 5.56 -10.04
CA ASP A 293 -21.61 6.76 -9.21
C ASP A 293 -20.53 6.60 -8.13
N THR A 294 -20.49 5.44 -7.49
CA THR A 294 -19.48 5.14 -6.46
C THR A 294 -18.07 5.21 -7.03
N GLY A 295 -17.82 4.62 -8.19
CA GLY A 295 -16.53 4.68 -8.87
C GLY A 295 -16.10 6.10 -9.20
N LEU A 296 -17.03 6.91 -9.77
CA LEU A 296 -16.78 8.32 -10.08
C LEU A 296 -16.47 9.14 -8.82
N LEU A 297 -17.24 8.96 -7.75
CA LEU A 297 -17.05 9.69 -6.49
C LEU A 297 -15.70 9.36 -5.84
N ILE A 298 -15.31 8.09 -5.80
CA ILE A 298 -14.03 7.66 -5.24
C ILE A 298 -12.85 8.14 -6.09
N THR A 299 -13.02 8.23 -7.42
CA THR A 299 -11.99 8.74 -8.34
C THR A 299 -11.60 10.19 -8.06
N ALA A 300 -12.45 10.97 -7.37
CA ALA A 300 -12.12 12.33 -6.94
C ALA A 300 -10.86 12.39 -6.04
N TRP A 301 -10.59 11.34 -5.24
CA TRP A 301 -9.40 11.26 -4.39
C TRP A 301 -8.10 11.23 -5.21
N PRO A 302 -7.85 10.21 -6.03
CA PRO A 302 -6.60 10.14 -6.79
C PRO A 302 -6.48 11.29 -7.81
N LEU A 303 -7.58 11.81 -8.37
CA LEU A 303 -7.56 13.01 -9.24
C LEU A 303 -7.01 14.22 -8.48
N ALA A 304 -7.52 14.49 -7.28
CA ALA A 304 -7.03 15.59 -6.45
C ALA A 304 -5.57 15.37 -6.03
N THR A 305 -5.17 14.12 -5.75
CA THR A 305 -3.77 13.77 -5.44
C THR A 305 -2.84 14.12 -6.62
N VAL A 306 -3.23 13.76 -7.85
CA VAL A 306 -2.47 14.09 -9.07
C VAL A 306 -2.40 15.59 -9.29
N ALA A 307 -3.51 16.31 -9.13
CA ALA A 307 -3.57 17.77 -9.31
C ALA A 307 -2.66 18.50 -8.30
N MET A 308 -2.53 17.96 -7.07
CA MET A 308 -1.68 18.55 -6.03
C MET A 308 -0.19 18.22 -6.19
N ALA A 309 0.18 17.16 -6.90
CA ALA A 309 1.57 16.73 -7.04
C ALA A 309 2.51 17.80 -7.64
N PRO A 310 2.15 18.56 -8.70
CA PRO A 310 2.98 19.65 -9.22
C PRO A 310 3.14 20.81 -8.22
N LEU A 311 2.09 21.11 -7.46
CA LEU A 311 2.13 22.15 -6.42
C LEU A 311 3.07 21.72 -5.29
N ALA A 312 2.92 20.49 -4.79
CA ALA A 312 3.81 19.92 -3.78
C ALA A 312 5.28 19.98 -4.25
N GLY A 313 5.56 19.58 -5.51
CA GLY A 313 6.90 19.64 -6.09
C GLY A 313 7.50 21.06 -6.15
N ARG A 314 6.68 22.10 -6.38
CA ARG A 314 7.13 23.50 -6.39
C ARG A 314 7.36 24.05 -4.98
N LEU A 315 6.71 23.51 -3.99
CA LEU A 315 6.81 23.94 -2.60
C LEU A 315 7.97 23.28 -1.86
N ILE A 316 8.42 22.09 -2.30
CA ILE A 316 9.63 21.42 -1.80
C ILE A 316 10.84 22.37 -2.01
N GLY A 317 11.65 22.54 -0.96
CA GLY A 317 12.79 23.46 -0.96
C GLY A 317 12.45 24.93 -0.68
N ARG A 318 11.15 25.33 -0.77
CA ARG A 318 10.68 26.66 -0.33
C ARG A 318 10.14 26.63 1.10
N PHE A 319 9.54 25.53 1.48
CA PHE A 319 9.00 25.26 2.81
C PHE A 319 9.57 23.95 3.33
N ALA A 320 9.66 23.83 4.65
CA ALA A 320 10.12 22.60 5.28
C ALA A 320 9.17 21.42 4.95
N ASP A 321 9.74 20.26 4.59
CA ASP A 321 8.98 19.04 4.25
C ASP A 321 7.99 18.65 5.35
N GLY A 322 8.39 18.87 6.63
CA GLY A 322 7.56 18.62 7.80
C GLY A 322 6.29 19.47 7.83
N LEU A 323 6.38 20.76 7.43
CA LEU A 323 5.25 21.67 7.37
C LEU A 323 4.27 21.27 6.25
N LEU A 324 4.78 21.03 5.05
CA LEU A 324 3.96 20.60 3.92
C LEU A 324 3.21 19.31 4.21
N GLY A 325 3.91 18.34 4.84
CA GLY A 325 3.30 17.10 5.27
C GLY A 325 2.24 17.29 6.34
N ALA A 326 2.49 18.16 7.35
CA ALA A 326 1.52 18.44 8.41
C ALA A 326 0.25 19.11 7.86
N VAL A 327 0.39 20.12 6.99
CA VAL A 327 -0.74 20.79 6.35
C VAL A 327 -1.53 19.82 5.48
N GLY A 328 -0.84 19.04 4.63
CA GLY A 328 -1.50 18.05 3.77
C GLY A 328 -2.30 17.02 4.56
N LEU A 329 -1.70 16.45 5.60
CA LEU A 329 -2.36 15.45 6.44
C LEU A 329 -3.49 16.03 7.31
N SER A 330 -3.40 17.29 7.70
CA SER A 330 -4.51 18.00 8.36
C SER A 330 -5.71 18.19 7.42
N LEU A 331 -5.47 18.53 6.15
CA LEU A 331 -6.52 18.59 5.13
C LEU A 331 -7.16 17.21 4.90
N MET A 332 -6.35 16.15 4.83
CA MET A 332 -6.84 14.78 4.71
C MET A 332 -7.69 14.38 5.92
N ALA A 333 -7.22 14.68 7.14
CA ALA A 333 -7.96 14.39 8.37
C ALA A 333 -9.32 15.12 8.43
N SER A 334 -9.34 16.39 8.03
CA SER A 334 -10.58 17.18 7.94
C SER A 334 -11.56 16.60 6.92
N GLY A 335 -11.08 16.22 5.72
CA GLY A 335 -11.91 15.58 4.69
C GLY A 335 -12.52 14.26 5.17
N LEU A 336 -11.70 13.41 5.83
CA LEU A 336 -12.16 12.14 6.41
C LEU A 336 -13.17 12.33 7.54
N ALA A 337 -12.96 13.31 8.43
CA ALA A 337 -13.91 13.65 9.48
C ALA A 337 -15.24 14.12 8.90
N LEU A 338 -15.21 14.97 7.87
CA LEU A 338 -16.40 15.43 7.17
C LEU A 338 -17.15 14.30 6.45
N LEU A 339 -16.44 13.30 5.93
CA LEU A 339 -17.04 12.09 5.34
C LEU A 339 -17.67 11.19 6.42
N ALA A 340 -17.08 11.12 7.62
CA ALA A 340 -17.64 10.34 8.73
C ALA A 340 -18.98 10.90 9.23
N VAL A 341 -19.21 12.21 9.10
CA VAL A 341 -20.44 12.90 9.55
C VAL A 341 -21.31 13.39 8.39
N LEU A 342 -21.36 12.63 7.29
CA LEU A 342 -22.22 12.94 6.14
C LEU A 342 -23.70 13.05 6.55
N PRO A 343 -24.50 14.01 6.00
CA PRO A 343 -25.94 14.07 6.19
C PRO A 343 -26.63 12.79 5.69
N TRP A 344 -27.93 12.59 6.00
CA TRP A 344 -28.66 11.40 5.62
C TRP A 344 -28.76 11.20 4.11
N GLU A 345 -28.98 12.28 3.36
CA GLU A 345 -29.13 12.30 1.91
C GLU A 345 -28.11 13.28 1.30
N PRO A 346 -26.82 12.93 1.26
CA PRO A 346 -25.81 13.80 0.70
C PRO A 346 -25.92 13.83 -0.83
N GLY A 347 -25.82 15.01 -1.43
CA GLY A 347 -25.66 15.12 -2.89
C GLY A 347 -24.32 14.57 -3.37
N ASN A 348 -24.23 14.12 -4.62
CA ASN A 348 -22.97 13.62 -5.19
C ASN A 348 -21.86 14.68 -5.15
N ALA A 349 -22.18 15.95 -5.36
CA ALA A 349 -21.23 17.05 -5.25
C ALA A 349 -20.68 17.19 -3.81
N ASP A 350 -21.54 17.00 -2.79
CA ASP A 350 -21.14 17.08 -1.38
C ASP A 350 -20.15 15.96 -1.00
N ILE A 351 -20.36 14.77 -1.51
CA ILE A 351 -19.43 13.64 -1.33
C ILE A 351 -18.13 13.91 -2.10
N ALA A 352 -18.21 14.31 -3.36
CA ALA A 352 -17.07 14.45 -4.25
C ALA A 352 -16.03 15.47 -3.74
N TRP A 353 -16.46 16.65 -3.26
CA TRP A 353 -15.49 17.63 -2.75
C TRP A 353 -14.81 17.18 -1.45
N ARG A 354 -15.51 16.46 -0.58
CA ARG A 354 -14.92 15.90 0.66
C ARG A 354 -13.89 14.82 0.32
N VAL A 355 -14.19 13.95 -0.63
CA VAL A 355 -13.24 12.94 -1.14
C VAL A 355 -12.05 13.62 -1.82
N ALA A 356 -12.29 14.67 -2.63
CA ALA A 356 -11.22 15.45 -3.25
C ALA A 356 -10.34 16.15 -2.23
N LEU A 357 -10.90 16.67 -1.13
CA LEU A 357 -10.13 17.27 -0.03
C LEU A 357 -9.16 16.26 0.60
N CYS A 358 -9.63 15.01 0.82
CA CYS A 358 -8.76 13.93 1.29
C CYS A 358 -7.61 13.67 0.31
N GLY A 359 -7.91 13.61 -0.99
CA GLY A 359 -6.92 13.38 -2.05
C GLY A 359 -5.91 14.53 -2.17
N ALA A 360 -6.37 15.77 -2.12
CA ALA A 360 -5.51 16.95 -2.14
C ALA A 360 -4.55 16.96 -0.95
N GLY A 361 -5.07 16.68 0.25
CA GLY A 361 -4.26 16.56 1.46
C GLY A 361 -3.19 15.46 1.34
N PHE A 362 -3.57 14.29 0.85
CA PHE A 362 -2.63 13.18 0.64
C PHE A 362 -1.56 13.51 -0.41
N GLY A 363 -1.93 14.16 -1.51
CA GLY A 363 -0.99 14.58 -2.56
C GLY A 363 0.02 15.61 -2.08
N LEU A 364 -0.40 16.56 -1.23
CA LEU A 364 0.49 17.55 -0.64
C LEU A 364 1.47 16.93 0.38
N PHE A 365 1.07 15.84 1.07
CA PHE A 365 1.93 15.13 2.01
C PHE A 365 2.94 14.22 1.33
N GLN A 366 2.53 13.45 0.31
CA GLN A 366 3.27 12.27 -0.16
C GLN A 366 4.66 12.65 -0.73
N SER A 367 4.73 13.67 -1.58
CA SER A 367 5.98 14.06 -2.25
C SER A 367 7.02 14.64 -1.27
N PRO A 368 6.70 15.60 -0.37
CA PRO A 368 7.64 16.08 0.63
C PRO A 368 8.10 15.00 1.60
N ASN A 369 7.20 14.10 2.01
CA ASN A 369 7.58 13.01 2.91
C ASN A 369 8.54 12.00 2.26
N ASN A 370 8.32 11.66 1.00
CA ASN A 370 9.25 10.82 0.23
C ASN A 370 10.60 11.52 0.06
N HIS A 371 10.60 12.83 -0.20
CA HIS A 371 11.81 13.64 -0.28
C HIS A 371 12.59 13.60 1.04
N ALA A 372 11.93 13.82 2.18
CA ALA A 372 12.55 13.77 3.51
C ALA A 372 13.17 12.39 3.80
N ILE A 373 12.50 11.28 3.44
CA ILE A 373 13.03 9.91 3.64
C ILE A 373 14.30 9.69 2.81
N VAL A 374 14.28 10.09 1.54
CA VAL A 374 15.42 9.86 0.62
C VAL A 374 16.61 10.74 0.98
N THR A 375 16.37 12.02 1.34
CA THR A 375 17.44 12.99 1.63
C THR A 375 18.05 12.82 3.01
N SER A 376 17.28 12.33 4.01
CA SER A 376 17.81 12.06 5.35
C SER A 376 18.70 10.80 5.42
N ALA A 377 18.63 9.93 4.41
CA ALA A 377 19.49 8.75 4.35
C ALA A 377 20.84 9.06 3.69
N PRO A 378 21.96 8.47 4.17
CA PRO A 378 23.25 8.61 3.52
C PRO A 378 23.20 8.19 2.03
N PRO A 379 23.92 8.86 1.11
CA PRO A 379 23.83 8.59 -0.33
C PRO A 379 24.08 7.13 -0.73
N HIS A 380 24.98 6.44 -0.02
CA HIS A 380 25.28 5.02 -0.24
C HIS A 380 24.18 4.08 0.26
N ARG A 381 23.19 4.56 1.05
CA ARG A 381 22.04 3.83 1.61
C ARG A 381 20.72 4.20 0.93
N SER A 382 20.75 4.96 -0.15
CA SER A 382 19.53 5.42 -0.84
C SER A 382 18.62 4.28 -1.35
N GLY A 383 19.19 3.12 -1.71
CA GLY A 383 18.43 1.92 -2.06
C GLY A 383 17.66 1.34 -0.87
N ALA A 384 18.35 1.25 0.29
CA ALA A 384 17.73 0.82 1.54
C ALA A 384 16.60 1.77 1.98
N ALA A 385 16.80 3.09 1.84
CA ALA A 385 15.76 4.09 2.13
C ALA A 385 14.51 3.91 1.24
N GLY A 386 14.72 3.64 -0.06
CA GLY A 386 13.62 3.34 -0.99
C GLY A 386 12.87 2.05 -0.63
N GLY A 387 13.59 1.00 -0.22
CA GLY A 387 13.00 -0.26 0.28
C GLY A 387 12.17 -0.03 1.55
N MET A 388 12.68 0.76 2.50
CA MET A 388 11.96 1.12 3.72
C MET A 388 10.71 1.94 3.43
N LEU A 389 10.75 2.86 2.45
CA LEU A 389 9.56 3.60 2.01
C LEU A 389 8.46 2.66 1.50
N GLY A 390 8.83 1.68 0.66
CA GLY A 390 7.90 0.64 0.20
C GLY A 390 7.33 -0.20 1.34
N THR A 391 8.18 -0.58 2.30
CA THR A 391 7.77 -1.33 3.50
C THR A 391 6.80 -0.53 4.37
N ALA A 392 7.08 0.77 4.62
CA ALA A 392 6.18 1.64 5.40
C ALA A 392 4.81 1.79 4.73
N ARG A 393 4.79 1.93 3.42
CA ARG A 393 3.56 1.99 2.63
C ARG A 393 2.74 0.72 2.79
N LEU A 394 3.32 -0.44 2.54
CA LEU A 394 2.62 -1.73 2.62
C LEU A 394 2.20 -2.05 4.06
N ALA A 395 3.07 -1.81 5.05
CA ALA A 395 2.73 -1.99 6.46
C ALA A 395 1.54 -1.09 6.87
N GLY A 396 1.56 0.18 6.46
CA GLY A 396 0.44 1.10 6.69
C GLY A 396 -0.84 0.59 6.05
N GLN A 397 -0.80 0.21 4.77
CA GLN A 397 -1.97 -0.33 4.06
C GLN A 397 -2.53 -1.59 4.74
N THR A 398 -1.65 -2.51 5.16
CA THR A 398 -2.04 -3.73 5.90
C THR A 398 -2.72 -3.37 7.24
N ILE A 399 -2.13 -2.44 8.01
CA ILE A 399 -2.71 -1.96 9.27
C ILE A 399 -4.07 -1.31 9.03
N GLY A 400 -4.21 -0.49 7.99
CA GLY A 400 -5.49 0.16 7.66
C GLY A 400 -6.59 -0.84 7.33
N ALA A 401 -6.29 -1.84 6.52
CA ALA A 401 -7.23 -2.92 6.18
C ALA A 401 -7.60 -3.77 7.40
N LEU A 402 -6.62 -4.06 8.30
CA LEU A 402 -6.88 -4.74 9.56
C LEU A 402 -7.79 -3.94 10.49
N LEU A 403 -7.51 -2.63 10.67
CA LEU A 403 -8.35 -1.76 11.49
C LEU A 403 -9.79 -1.70 10.98
N LEU A 404 -9.99 -1.73 9.66
CA LEU A 404 -11.34 -1.83 9.10
C LEU A 404 -12.02 -3.14 9.50
N ALA A 405 -11.33 -4.28 9.40
CA ALA A 405 -11.89 -5.57 9.81
C ALA A 405 -12.28 -5.54 11.30
N ILE A 406 -11.46 -4.93 12.16
CA ILE A 406 -11.77 -4.73 13.59
C ILE A 406 -13.02 -3.86 13.78
N VAL A 407 -13.08 -2.70 13.11
CA VAL A 407 -14.26 -1.81 13.19
C VAL A 407 -15.50 -2.54 12.71
N PHE A 408 -15.44 -3.23 11.58
CA PHE A 408 -16.57 -3.97 11.03
C PHE A 408 -17.01 -5.11 11.94
N SER A 409 -16.10 -5.80 12.61
CA SER A 409 -16.46 -6.84 13.57
C SER A 409 -17.15 -6.27 14.83
N ALA A 410 -16.76 -5.09 15.27
CA ALA A 410 -17.32 -4.44 16.46
C ALA A 410 -18.68 -3.78 16.22
N THR A 411 -18.94 -3.28 15.02
CA THR A 411 -20.11 -2.45 14.69
C THR A 411 -21.21 -3.21 13.96
N GLY A 412 -21.01 -4.49 13.61
CA GLY A 412 -21.92 -5.28 12.79
C GLY A 412 -21.98 -4.83 11.32
N ALA A 413 -21.12 -3.97 10.89
CA ALA A 413 -20.64 -3.51 9.57
C ALA A 413 -21.63 -3.42 8.37
N ILE A 414 -22.89 -3.72 8.48
CA ILE A 414 -23.86 -3.58 7.39
C ILE A 414 -24.61 -2.26 7.58
N GLY A 415 -24.59 -1.42 6.54
CA GLY A 415 -25.24 -0.11 6.54
C GLY A 415 -24.24 1.05 6.69
N ARG A 416 -24.67 2.14 7.29
CA ARG A 416 -23.94 3.41 7.32
C ARG A 416 -22.98 3.56 8.50
N GLN A 417 -23.31 2.96 9.66
CA GLN A 417 -22.62 3.22 10.92
C GLN A 417 -21.19 2.69 10.93
N GLY A 418 -20.97 1.44 10.52
CA GLY A 418 -19.63 0.84 10.49
C GLY A 418 -18.63 1.63 9.62
N PRO A 419 -18.97 1.89 8.34
CA PRO A 419 -18.11 2.71 7.48
C PRO A 419 -17.87 4.13 8.01
N ALA A 420 -18.88 4.79 8.62
CA ALA A 420 -18.71 6.12 9.20
C ALA A 420 -17.71 6.12 10.37
N ILE A 421 -17.81 5.12 11.28
CA ILE A 421 -16.84 4.94 12.36
C ILE A 421 -15.43 4.69 11.79
N ALA A 422 -15.32 3.84 10.76
CA ALA A 422 -14.05 3.58 10.10
C ALA A 422 -13.41 4.85 9.52
N LEU A 423 -14.20 5.73 8.88
CA LEU A 423 -13.74 7.03 8.38
C LEU A 423 -13.32 7.95 9.52
N GLY A 424 -13.99 7.91 10.68
CA GLY A 424 -13.60 8.64 11.89
C GLY A 424 -12.24 8.16 12.43
N VAL A 425 -12.01 6.85 12.47
CA VAL A 425 -10.72 6.26 12.84
C VAL A 425 -9.64 6.66 11.83
N ALA A 426 -9.94 6.66 10.53
CA ALA A 426 -9.02 7.12 9.50
C ALA A 426 -8.66 8.61 9.68
N ALA A 427 -9.62 9.46 10.06
CA ALA A 427 -9.37 10.86 10.38
C ALA A 427 -8.41 11.01 11.57
N ALA A 428 -8.59 10.24 12.64
CA ALA A 428 -7.70 10.23 13.79
C ALA A 428 -6.27 9.79 13.43
N LEU A 429 -6.12 8.76 12.60
CA LEU A 429 -4.82 8.32 12.08
C LEU A 429 -4.15 9.40 11.22
N ALA A 430 -4.91 10.07 10.34
CA ALA A 430 -4.38 11.17 9.53
C ALA A 430 -3.94 12.37 10.39
N ALA A 431 -4.68 12.68 11.46
CA ALA A 431 -4.30 13.70 12.44
C ALA A 431 -3.02 13.32 13.22
N ALA A 432 -2.89 12.04 13.62
CA ALA A 432 -1.66 11.55 14.24
C ALA A 432 -0.47 11.64 13.27
N ALA A 433 -0.67 11.28 11.99
CA ALA A 433 0.35 11.43 10.95
C ALA A 433 0.76 12.91 10.76
N ALA A 434 -0.20 13.85 10.82
CA ALA A 434 0.07 15.29 10.77
C ALA A 434 0.95 15.73 11.95
N ALA A 435 0.67 15.21 13.16
CA ALA A 435 1.48 15.48 14.34
C ALA A 435 2.91 14.96 14.19
N PHE A 436 3.11 13.71 13.73
CA PHE A 436 4.45 13.19 13.43
C PHE A 436 5.19 14.01 12.39
N SER A 437 4.49 14.48 11.35
CA SER A 437 5.07 15.37 10.35
C SER A 437 5.49 16.72 10.94
N GLY A 438 4.67 17.30 11.82
CA GLY A 438 4.96 18.56 12.52
C GLY A 438 6.13 18.46 13.51
N LEU A 439 6.33 17.29 14.16
CA LEU A 439 7.46 17.07 15.07
C LEU A 439 8.83 17.16 14.36
N ARG A 440 8.89 16.91 13.05
CA ARG A 440 10.13 17.08 12.26
C ARG A 440 10.62 18.53 12.23
N LEU A 441 9.71 19.52 12.32
CA LEU A 441 10.07 20.94 12.36
C LEU A 441 10.96 21.31 13.56
N ARG A 442 10.83 20.58 14.66
CA ARG A 442 11.67 20.77 15.86
C ARG A 442 13.07 20.19 15.69
N GLY A 443 13.26 19.19 14.82
CA GLY A 443 14.56 18.57 14.54
C GLY A 443 15.42 19.37 13.55
N ASP A 444 14.79 20.10 12.63
CA ASP A 444 15.50 20.93 11.64
C ASP A 444 16.13 22.20 12.25
N VAL A 445 15.58 22.71 13.35
CA VAL A 445 16.09 23.90 14.06
C VAL A 445 17.42 23.62 14.80
N GLY A 446 17.77 22.35 15.06
CA GLY A 446 18.99 21.97 15.76
C GLY A 446 20.22 21.75 14.86
N LEU A 447 20.10 21.85 13.54
CA LEU A 447 21.18 21.65 12.57
C LEU A 447 21.69 22.93 11.89
N THR A 448 21.18 24.10 12.30
CA THR A 448 21.60 25.42 11.77
C THR A 448 22.45 26.23 12.77
N HIS A 449 23.15 25.55 13.69
CA HIS A 449 24.17 26.16 14.55
C HIS A 449 25.50 25.45 14.46
#